data_85ab94a5a39bf49acf1a4fed3cb18472
#
_entry.id   85ab94a5a39bf49acf1a4fed3cb18472
#
_cell.length_a   1.000
_cell.length_b   1.000
_cell.length_c   1.000
_cell.angle_alpha   90.00
_cell.angle_beta   90.00
_cell.angle_gamma   90.00
#
_symmetry.space_group_name_H-M   'P 1'
#
loop_
_entity.id
_entity.type
_entity.pdbx_description
1 polymer ?
#
loop_
_entity_poly.entity_id
_entity_poly.type
_entity_poly.pdbx_seq_one_letter_code
_entity_poly.pdbx_strand_id
1 'polypeptide(L)'
;MRLVKTFLAALILASPASAQVLSESEARKSLFPTRGHVVQVSGKLSKFDQNIVRQIVPLMAKQLRQPVRYYATIAYSPDDGVVHDSLQAAMNFHTPQAADRAALAACNKLKSRSANGCRVAARVVPKRYKPRPLTLSIDATAAFNSIYRKAKSPKSFAISRKTGNWAVGKSDGAAINSCEKIGRPGDCEIVIRD
;
A
#
# COMPACT_ATOMS: atom_id res chain seq x y z
N MET A 1 37.93 28.14 40.98
CA MET A 1 37.96 27.87 39.50
C MET A 1 36.90 26.82 39.21
N ARG A 2 35.78 27.22 38.62
CA ARG A 2 34.68 26.31 38.18
C ARG A 2 34.80 26.12 36.68
N LEU A 3 35.10 24.87 36.23
CA LEU A 3 35.12 24.47 34.81
C LEU A 3 33.68 24.32 34.32
N VAL A 4 33.27 25.18 33.42
CA VAL A 4 32.03 25.05 32.66
C VAL A 4 32.28 24.07 31.48
N LYS A 5 31.70 22.88 31.57
CA LYS A 5 31.69 21.93 30.47
C LYS A 5 30.58 22.30 29.47
N THR A 6 30.95 22.87 28.35
CA THR A 6 30.03 23.16 27.23
C THR A 6 29.72 21.87 26.50
N PHE A 7 28.48 21.36 26.58
CA PHE A 7 28.00 20.27 25.77
C PHE A 7 27.59 20.81 24.39
N LEU A 8 28.33 20.45 23.37
CA LEU A 8 27.97 20.72 21.97
C LEU A 8 26.95 19.66 21.54
N ALA A 9 25.66 20.00 21.47
CA ALA A 9 24.63 19.13 20.92
C ALA A 9 24.72 19.16 19.39
N ALA A 10 25.18 18.06 18.77
CA ALA A 10 25.15 17.89 17.32
C ALA A 10 23.71 17.64 16.86
N LEU A 11 23.10 18.61 16.20
CA LEU A 11 21.82 18.45 15.52
C LEU A 11 22.04 17.57 14.28
N ILE A 12 21.60 16.31 14.34
CA ILE A 12 21.55 15.44 13.18
C ILE A 12 20.33 15.85 12.37
N LEU A 13 20.54 16.60 11.28
CA LEU A 13 19.53 16.88 10.27
C LEU A 13 19.21 15.59 9.52
N ALA A 14 18.13 14.91 9.90
CA ALA A 14 17.58 13.81 9.12
C ALA A 14 17.01 14.36 7.80
N SER A 15 17.79 14.28 6.72
CA SER A 15 17.30 14.58 5.38
C SER A 15 16.13 13.63 5.05
N PRO A 16 15.01 14.09 4.48
CA PRO A 16 13.98 13.20 3.99
C PRO A 16 14.60 12.31 2.92
N ALA A 17 14.56 11.00 3.12
CA ALA A 17 14.97 10.03 2.11
C ALA A 17 14.07 10.21 0.88
N SER A 18 14.56 10.95 -0.13
CA SER A 18 13.89 10.98 -1.42
C SER A 18 13.85 9.54 -1.95
N ALA A 19 12.67 9.09 -2.34
CA ALA A 19 12.52 7.75 -2.88
C ALA A 19 13.38 7.64 -4.14
N GLN A 20 14.36 6.73 -4.08
CA GLN A 20 15.26 6.50 -5.20
C GLN A 20 14.48 6.00 -6.41
N VAL A 21 14.64 6.67 -7.56
CA VAL A 21 14.12 6.18 -8.84
C VAL A 21 14.99 5.00 -9.27
N LEU A 22 14.38 3.86 -9.54
CA LEU A 22 15.07 2.62 -9.89
C LEU A 22 15.13 2.43 -11.41
N SER A 23 16.14 1.73 -11.89
CA SER A 23 16.17 1.15 -13.24
C SER A 23 15.21 -0.04 -13.35
N GLU A 24 14.89 -0.48 -14.57
CA GLU A 24 14.10 -1.70 -14.81
C GLU A 24 14.69 -2.93 -14.08
N SER A 25 16.00 -3.08 -14.14
CA SER A 25 16.68 -4.23 -13.55
C SER A 25 16.58 -4.24 -12.01
N GLU A 26 16.72 -3.10 -11.36
CA GLU A 26 16.57 -2.94 -9.90
C GLU A 26 15.12 -3.14 -9.46
N ALA A 27 14.16 -2.53 -10.19
CA ALA A 27 12.75 -2.72 -9.95
C ALA A 27 12.35 -4.19 -10.05
N ARG A 28 12.82 -4.92 -11.06
CA ARG A 28 12.57 -6.35 -11.23
C ARG A 28 13.03 -7.18 -10.02
N LYS A 29 14.17 -6.84 -9.43
CA LYS A 29 14.68 -7.53 -8.22
C LYS A 29 13.87 -7.17 -6.97
N SER A 30 13.28 -5.98 -6.93
CA SER A 30 12.49 -5.48 -5.79
C SER A 30 11.06 -6.00 -5.78
N LEU A 31 10.45 -6.27 -6.92
CA LEU A 31 9.03 -6.60 -6.99
C LEU A 31 8.72 -8.02 -6.51
N PHE A 32 7.51 -8.22 -5.97
CA PHE A 32 6.96 -9.52 -5.63
C PHE A 32 6.24 -10.15 -6.82
N PRO A 33 6.18 -11.49 -6.92
CA PRO A 33 5.37 -12.17 -7.93
C PRO A 33 3.89 -11.79 -7.79
N THR A 34 3.18 -11.65 -8.91
CA THR A 34 1.73 -11.34 -8.93
C THR A 34 0.85 -12.51 -8.45
N ARG A 35 1.43 -13.67 -8.20
CA ARG A 35 0.72 -14.88 -7.74
C ARG A 35 1.06 -15.20 -6.29
N GLY A 36 0.01 -15.58 -5.57
CA GLY A 36 0.10 -16.02 -4.19
C GLY A 36 0.21 -14.87 -3.19
N HIS A 37 -0.67 -14.94 -2.20
CA HIS A 37 -0.74 -14.01 -1.09
C HIS A 37 -0.92 -14.78 0.22
N VAL A 38 -0.79 -14.08 1.33
CA VAL A 38 -1.15 -14.53 2.67
C VAL A 38 -2.04 -13.49 3.34
N VAL A 39 -2.99 -13.96 4.14
CA VAL A 39 -3.84 -13.12 4.97
C VAL A 39 -3.25 -13.12 6.38
N GLN A 40 -2.74 -11.98 6.80
CA GLN A 40 -2.18 -11.76 8.13
C GLN A 40 -3.27 -11.19 9.03
N VAL A 41 -3.94 -12.05 9.81
CA VAL A 41 -5.00 -11.64 10.72
C VAL A 41 -4.41 -11.13 12.03
N SER A 42 -4.98 -10.05 12.56
CA SER A 42 -4.56 -9.44 13.82
C SER A 42 -4.75 -10.39 14.99
N GLY A 43 -3.70 -10.59 15.79
CA GLY A 43 -3.77 -11.37 17.04
C GLY A 43 -4.58 -10.71 18.17
N LYS A 44 -5.00 -9.44 17.97
CA LYS A 44 -5.84 -8.70 18.92
C LYS A 44 -7.34 -9.02 18.81
N LEU A 45 -7.74 -9.73 17.75
CA LEU A 45 -9.09 -10.24 17.57
C LEU A 45 -9.32 -11.50 18.42
N SER A 46 -10.56 -11.72 18.86
CA SER A 46 -10.97 -13.01 19.44
C SER A 46 -10.74 -14.16 18.44
N LYS A 47 -10.64 -15.40 18.91
CA LYS A 47 -10.50 -16.56 18.01
C LYS A 47 -11.69 -16.69 17.05
N PHE A 48 -12.88 -16.37 17.51
CA PHE A 48 -14.08 -16.35 16.70
C PHE A 48 -13.99 -15.31 15.57
N ASP A 49 -13.66 -14.05 15.90
CA ASP A 49 -13.51 -12.97 14.91
C ASP A 49 -12.37 -13.25 13.92
N GLN A 50 -11.25 -13.82 14.37
CA GLN A 50 -10.17 -14.24 13.48
C GLN A 50 -10.65 -15.24 12.43
N ASN A 51 -11.52 -16.18 12.79
CA ASN A 51 -12.09 -17.16 11.87
C ASN A 51 -13.03 -16.49 10.86
N ILE A 52 -13.88 -15.57 11.30
CA ILE A 52 -14.74 -14.77 10.42
C ILE A 52 -13.88 -14.00 9.41
N VAL A 53 -12.89 -13.25 9.87
CA VAL A 53 -12.03 -12.41 9.02
C VAL A 53 -11.27 -13.26 7.99
N ARG A 54 -10.80 -14.46 8.34
CA ARG A 54 -10.17 -15.38 7.37
C ARG A 54 -11.11 -15.82 6.26
N GLN A 55 -12.40 -15.99 6.55
CA GLN A 55 -13.42 -16.39 5.57
C GLN A 55 -13.88 -15.22 4.70
N ILE A 56 -13.88 -14.01 5.23
CA ILE A 56 -14.32 -12.80 4.49
C ILE A 56 -13.47 -12.59 3.23
N VAL A 57 -12.16 -12.75 3.29
CA VAL A 57 -11.27 -12.47 2.14
C VAL A 57 -11.64 -13.30 0.90
N PRO A 58 -11.75 -14.64 0.97
CA PRO A 58 -12.17 -15.43 -0.18
C PRO A 58 -13.63 -15.20 -0.58
N LEU A 59 -14.52 -14.91 0.38
CA LEU A 59 -15.92 -14.59 0.09
C LEU A 59 -16.05 -13.28 -0.69
N MET A 60 -15.35 -12.23 -0.28
CA MET A 60 -15.32 -10.96 -1.01
C MET A 60 -14.77 -11.14 -2.43
N ALA A 61 -13.71 -11.92 -2.61
CA ALA A 61 -13.16 -12.20 -3.93
C ALA A 61 -14.19 -12.89 -4.83
N LYS A 62 -14.93 -13.86 -4.30
CA LYS A 62 -16.01 -14.56 -5.01
C LYS A 62 -17.16 -13.62 -5.34
N GLN A 63 -17.62 -12.82 -4.40
CA GLN A 63 -18.74 -11.89 -4.56
C GLN A 63 -18.41 -10.77 -5.56
N LEU A 64 -17.21 -10.19 -5.49
CA LEU A 64 -16.76 -9.16 -6.41
C LEU A 64 -16.30 -9.72 -7.76
N ARG A 65 -16.26 -11.05 -7.92
CA ARG A 65 -15.71 -11.74 -9.11
C ARG A 65 -14.31 -11.26 -9.48
N GLN A 66 -13.53 -10.90 -8.48
CA GLN A 66 -12.17 -10.40 -8.65
C GLN A 66 -11.21 -11.18 -7.75
N PRO A 67 -9.99 -11.50 -8.23
CA PRO A 67 -9.00 -12.15 -7.39
C PRO A 67 -8.60 -11.23 -6.21
N VAL A 68 -8.24 -11.86 -5.09
CA VAL A 68 -7.67 -11.13 -3.96
C VAL A 68 -6.38 -10.45 -4.38
N ARG A 69 -6.29 -9.13 -4.19
CA ARG A 69 -5.16 -8.30 -4.64
C ARG A 69 -4.40 -7.73 -3.46
N TYR A 70 -3.09 -7.90 -3.42
CA TYR A 70 -2.23 -7.20 -2.47
C TYR A 70 -1.84 -5.82 -3.05
N TYR A 71 -1.51 -4.84 -2.28
CA TYR A 71 -1.65 -4.85 -0.82
C TYR A 71 -3.09 -4.49 -0.48
N ALA A 72 -3.65 -5.23 0.46
CA ALA A 72 -5.00 -4.93 0.93
C ALA A 72 -5.03 -4.95 2.46
N THR A 73 -5.99 -4.21 3.03
CA THR A 73 -6.26 -4.16 4.46
C THR A 73 -7.75 -4.24 4.71
N ILE A 74 -8.14 -5.00 5.72
CA ILE A 74 -9.47 -5.00 6.30
C ILE A 74 -9.39 -4.28 7.64
N ALA A 75 -10.24 -3.26 7.84
CA ALA A 75 -10.37 -2.52 9.07
C ALA A 75 -11.76 -2.73 9.67
N TYR A 76 -11.87 -2.65 10.99
CA TYR A 76 -13.11 -2.81 11.74
C TYR A 76 -13.14 -1.87 12.94
N SER A 77 -14.33 -1.55 13.44
CA SER A 77 -14.53 -0.88 14.73
C SER A 77 -14.54 -1.94 15.84
N PRO A 78 -13.63 -1.89 16.83
CA PRO A 78 -13.65 -2.86 17.94
C PRO A 78 -14.94 -2.87 18.76
N ASP A 79 -15.56 -1.72 18.89
CA ASP A 79 -16.79 -1.57 19.68
C ASP A 79 -18.05 -2.06 18.94
N ASP A 80 -18.01 -2.01 17.59
CA ASP A 80 -19.13 -2.45 16.74
C ASP A 80 -18.96 -3.92 16.29
N GLY A 81 -17.75 -4.47 16.32
CA GLY A 81 -17.46 -5.84 15.91
C GLY A 81 -17.19 -6.02 14.40
N VAL A 82 -16.83 -7.26 14.02
CA VAL A 82 -16.40 -7.60 12.64
C VAL A 82 -17.55 -7.90 11.67
N VAL A 83 -18.80 -7.87 12.13
CA VAL A 83 -20.01 -8.08 11.29
C VAL A 83 -20.79 -6.81 11.07
N HIS A 84 -20.32 -5.68 11.58
CA HIS A 84 -20.94 -4.37 11.43
C HIS A 84 -20.53 -3.71 10.11
N ASP A 85 -21.33 -2.76 9.61
CA ASP A 85 -21.09 -2.01 8.37
C ASP A 85 -19.77 -1.23 8.35
N SER A 86 -19.18 -0.98 9.54
CA SER A 86 -17.85 -0.41 9.68
C SER A 86 -16.70 -1.35 9.24
N LEU A 87 -16.99 -2.63 8.99
CA LEU A 87 -15.99 -3.53 8.39
C LEU A 87 -15.73 -3.11 6.96
N GLN A 88 -14.55 -2.52 6.72
CA GLN A 88 -14.18 -1.96 5.41
C GLN A 88 -12.89 -2.54 4.90
N ALA A 89 -12.80 -2.71 3.59
CA ALA A 89 -11.60 -3.18 2.91
C ALA A 89 -11.08 -2.16 1.90
N ALA A 90 -9.76 -2.03 1.83
CA ALA A 90 -9.06 -1.32 0.78
C ALA A 90 -8.05 -2.25 0.14
N MET A 91 -7.97 -2.30 -1.19
CA MET A 91 -7.15 -3.27 -1.91
C MET A 91 -6.41 -2.65 -3.10
N ASN A 92 -5.38 -3.37 -3.58
CA ASN A 92 -4.58 -3.00 -4.74
C ASN A 92 -3.75 -1.73 -4.55
N PHE A 93 -3.32 -1.45 -3.33
CA PHE A 93 -2.39 -0.37 -3.00
C PHE A 93 -0.93 -0.79 -3.26
N HIS A 94 0.00 0.18 -3.28
CA HIS A 94 1.41 -0.11 -3.51
C HIS A 94 2.15 -0.54 -2.24
N THR A 95 1.57 -0.28 -1.06
CA THR A 95 2.15 -0.67 0.24
C THR A 95 1.05 -1.07 1.23
N PRO A 96 1.37 -1.93 2.25
CA PRO A 96 0.42 -2.21 3.32
C PRO A 96 -0.03 -0.95 4.07
N GLN A 97 0.88 0.01 4.30
CA GLN A 97 0.58 1.23 5.03
C GLN A 97 -0.42 2.13 4.29
N ALA A 98 -0.35 2.19 2.95
CA ALA A 98 -1.33 2.92 2.16
C ALA A 98 -2.71 2.25 2.22
N ALA A 99 -2.76 0.92 2.11
CA ALA A 99 -3.98 0.15 2.28
C ALA A 99 -4.58 0.32 3.69
N ASP A 100 -3.72 0.33 4.75
CA ASP A 100 -4.16 0.57 6.12
C ASP A 100 -4.85 1.93 6.26
N ARG A 101 -4.21 3.00 5.78
CA ARG A 101 -4.81 4.35 5.86
C ARG A 101 -6.16 4.42 5.15
N ALA A 102 -6.27 3.83 3.97
CA ALA A 102 -7.51 3.83 3.21
C ALA A 102 -8.63 3.03 3.90
N ALA A 103 -8.34 1.81 4.38
CA ALA A 103 -9.30 0.98 5.08
C ALA A 103 -9.75 1.60 6.41
N LEU A 104 -8.81 2.14 7.21
CA LEU A 104 -9.11 2.80 8.47
C LEU A 104 -9.95 4.07 8.26
N ALA A 105 -9.65 4.85 7.21
CA ALA A 105 -10.45 6.04 6.88
C ALA A 105 -11.88 5.66 6.47
N ALA A 106 -12.06 4.62 5.67
CA ALA A 106 -13.38 4.13 5.28
C ALA A 106 -14.17 3.59 6.48
N CYS A 107 -13.55 2.78 7.32
CA CYS A 107 -14.12 2.25 8.55
C CYS A 107 -14.57 3.37 9.50
N ASN A 108 -13.72 4.36 9.75
CA ASN A 108 -14.02 5.47 10.65
C ASN A 108 -15.22 6.34 10.20
N LYS A 109 -15.58 6.32 8.92
CA LYS A 109 -16.77 6.99 8.40
C LYS A 109 -18.08 6.26 8.76
N LEU A 110 -18.00 4.94 8.96
CA LEU A 110 -19.15 4.06 9.10
C LEU A 110 -19.31 3.46 10.51
N LYS A 111 -18.32 3.65 11.40
CA LYS A 111 -18.44 3.21 12.78
C LYS A 111 -19.53 3.99 13.52
N SER A 112 -20.09 3.42 14.57
CA SER A 112 -21.02 4.10 15.48
C SER A 112 -20.41 5.38 16.05
N ARG A 113 -21.24 6.41 16.28
CA ARG A 113 -20.75 7.74 16.74
C ARG A 113 -19.97 7.67 18.06
N SER A 114 -20.43 6.81 18.98
CA SER A 114 -19.79 6.61 20.30
C SER A 114 -18.60 5.65 20.27
N ALA A 115 -18.39 4.93 19.15
CA ALA A 115 -17.32 3.93 19.06
C ALA A 115 -15.95 4.58 18.94
N ASN A 116 -14.94 3.93 19.52
CA ASN A 116 -13.52 4.29 19.39
C ASN A 116 -13.04 4.16 17.94
N GLY A 117 -11.80 4.62 17.68
CA GLY A 117 -11.19 4.55 16.36
C GLY A 117 -11.05 3.12 15.83
N CYS A 118 -11.25 2.96 14.53
CA CYS A 118 -11.10 1.69 13.85
C CYS A 118 -9.68 1.12 13.94
N ARG A 119 -9.57 -0.20 13.85
CA ARG A 119 -8.31 -0.96 13.88
C ARG A 119 -8.19 -1.89 12.69
N VAL A 120 -6.95 -2.25 12.36
CA VAL A 120 -6.67 -3.25 11.32
C VAL A 120 -7.04 -4.64 11.84
N ALA A 121 -7.97 -5.31 11.14
CA ALA A 121 -8.36 -6.70 11.38
C ALA A 121 -7.43 -7.68 10.64
N ALA A 122 -7.11 -7.39 9.38
CA ALA A 122 -6.19 -8.21 8.59
C ALA A 122 -5.52 -7.41 7.48
N ARG A 123 -4.35 -7.91 7.04
CA ARG A 123 -3.66 -7.46 5.83
C ARG A 123 -3.50 -8.60 4.85
N VAL A 124 -3.62 -8.29 3.56
CA VAL A 124 -3.28 -9.21 2.47
C VAL A 124 -1.98 -8.74 1.85
N VAL A 125 -0.97 -9.56 1.94
CA VAL A 125 0.39 -9.28 1.45
C VAL A 125 0.89 -10.43 0.58
N PRO A 126 1.89 -10.21 -0.29
CA PRO A 126 2.48 -11.28 -1.08
C PRO A 126 3.10 -12.36 -0.16
N LYS A 127 3.19 -13.59 -0.64
CA LYS A 127 3.92 -14.65 0.09
C LYS A 127 5.35 -14.20 0.37
N ARG A 128 5.85 -14.48 1.57
CA ARG A 128 7.19 -14.12 2.05
C ARG A 128 7.43 -12.60 2.01
N TYR A 129 6.39 -11.81 2.26
CA TYR A 129 6.52 -10.35 2.33
C TYR A 129 7.57 -9.92 3.35
N LYS A 130 8.44 -9.02 2.92
CA LYS A 130 9.34 -8.23 3.74
C LYS A 130 9.47 -6.83 3.11
N PRO A 131 9.76 -5.78 3.87
CA PRO A 131 10.00 -4.45 3.31
C PRO A 131 11.08 -4.48 2.22
N ARG A 132 10.85 -3.73 1.14
CA ARG A 132 11.75 -3.59 -0.01
C ARG A 132 11.79 -2.13 -0.45
N PRO A 133 12.86 -1.67 -1.11
CA PRO A 133 12.97 -0.29 -1.60
C PRO A 133 11.79 0.13 -2.49
N LEU A 134 11.31 -0.79 -3.34
CA LEU A 134 10.12 -0.60 -4.16
C LEU A 134 9.15 -1.75 -3.96
N THR A 135 7.88 -1.40 -3.74
CA THR A 135 6.74 -2.31 -3.79
C THR A 135 5.66 -1.72 -4.71
N LEU A 136 4.99 -2.58 -5.46
CA LEU A 136 3.89 -2.22 -6.35
C LEU A 136 2.68 -3.13 -6.06
N SER A 137 1.48 -2.62 -6.27
CA SER A 137 0.26 -3.42 -6.28
C SER A 137 0.34 -4.55 -7.31
N ILE A 138 -0.55 -5.53 -7.23
CA ILE A 138 -0.61 -6.62 -8.24
C ILE A 138 -0.77 -6.03 -9.64
N ASP A 139 -1.69 -5.07 -9.82
CA ASP A 139 -1.96 -4.49 -11.14
C ASP A 139 -0.78 -3.71 -11.67
N ALA A 140 -0.15 -2.89 -10.82
CA ALA A 140 1.06 -2.16 -11.20
C ALA A 140 2.23 -3.10 -11.51
N THR A 141 2.38 -4.19 -10.74
CA THR A 141 3.41 -5.22 -11.02
C THR A 141 3.13 -5.95 -12.33
N ALA A 142 1.87 -6.26 -12.62
CA ALA A 142 1.47 -6.86 -13.90
C ALA A 142 1.76 -5.90 -15.06
N ALA A 143 1.43 -4.61 -14.92
CA ALA A 143 1.72 -3.58 -15.91
C ALA A 143 3.24 -3.35 -16.09
N PHE A 144 4.02 -3.37 -15.02
CA PHE A 144 5.49 -3.36 -15.13
C PHE A 144 5.97 -4.50 -16.04
N ASN A 145 5.50 -5.73 -15.81
CA ASN A 145 5.92 -6.90 -16.56
C ASN A 145 5.41 -6.92 -18.03
N SER A 146 4.19 -6.46 -18.27
CA SER A 146 3.51 -6.61 -19.57
C SER A 146 3.59 -5.37 -20.47
N ILE A 147 3.73 -4.18 -19.88
CA ILE A 147 3.74 -2.89 -20.60
C ILE A 147 5.13 -2.25 -20.49
N TYR A 148 5.58 -1.90 -19.27
CA TYR A 148 6.81 -1.15 -19.08
C TYR A 148 8.04 -1.85 -19.67
N ARG A 149 8.24 -3.12 -19.33
CA ARG A 149 9.40 -3.90 -19.84
C ARG A 149 9.42 -4.11 -21.35
N LYS A 150 8.27 -4.00 -22.02
CA LYS A 150 8.16 -4.11 -23.48
C LYS A 150 8.28 -2.77 -24.20
N ALA A 151 8.13 -1.68 -23.48
CA ALA A 151 8.24 -0.34 -24.06
C ALA A 151 9.70 -0.02 -24.41
N LYS A 152 9.90 0.71 -25.50
CA LYS A 152 11.22 1.25 -25.89
C LYS A 152 11.58 2.44 -24.99
N SER A 153 12.86 2.60 -24.66
CA SER A 153 13.37 3.80 -23.97
C SER A 153 13.32 5.02 -24.91
N PRO A 154 13.16 6.24 -24.37
CA PRO A 154 12.99 6.54 -22.95
C PRO A 154 11.60 6.13 -22.43
N LYS A 155 11.53 5.70 -21.17
CA LYS A 155 10.29 5.26 -20.52
C LYS A 155 10.32 5.49 -19.02
N SER A 156 9.16 5.83 -18.43
CA SER A 156 9.00 6.09 -17.01
C SER A 156 7.77 5.40 -16.45
N PHE A 157 7.83 4.98 -15.20
CA PHE A 157 6.73 4.39 -14.45
C PHE A 157 6.41 5.30 -13.24
N ALA A 158 5.20 5.82 -13.21
CA ALA A 158 4.70 6.65 -12.12
C ALA A 158 3.72 5.88 -11.23
N ILE A 159 3.71 6.19 -9.94
CA ILE A 159 2.71 5.71 -8.97
C ILE A 159 2.23 6.83 -8.06
N SER A 160 1.04 6.66 -7.48
CA SER A 160 0.59 7.43 -6.33
C SER A 160 0.82 6.62 -5.05
N ARG A 161 1.56 7.18 -4.09
CA ARG A 161 1.76 6.51 -2.79
C ARG A 161 0.54 6.50 -1.89
N LYS A 162 -0.44 7.36 -2.16
CA LYS A 162 -1.70 7.41 -1.41
C LYS A 162 -2.72 6.41 -1.91
N THR A 163 -2.68 6.10 -3.21
CA THR A 163 -3.66 5.24 -3.87
C THR A 163 -2.99 4.01 -4.48
N GLY A 164 -3.71 3.26 -5.31
CA GLY A 164 -3.14 2.19 -6.13
C GLY A 164 -2.88 2.62 -7.58
N ASN A 165 -2.97 3.93 -7.88
CA ASN A 165 -2.83 4.46 -9.22
C ASN A 165 -1.40 4.31 -9.73
N TRP A 166 -1.29 4.03 -11.02
CA TRP A 166 -0.01 3.91 -11.73
C TRP A 166 -0.16 4.29 -13.19
N ALA A 167 0.93 4.63 -13.85
CA ALA A 167 0.97 4.82 -15.30
C ALA A 167 2.37 4.59 -15.85
N VAL A 168 2.42 4.25 -17.16
CA VAL A 168 3.64 4.16 -17.96
C VAL A 168 3.60 5.29 -18.99
N GLY A 169 4.72 5.96 -19.18
CA GLY A 169 4.87 7.05 -20.15
C GLY A 169 6.22 7.01 -20.87
N LYS A 170 6.31 7.69 -22.02
CA LYS A 170 7.56 7.89 -22.77
C LYS A 170 8.46 8.98 -22.16
N SER A 171 7.98 9.65 -21.12
CA SER A 171 8.70 10.64 -20.33
C SER A 171 8.11 10.70 -18.94
N ASP A 172 8.82 11.31 -17.98
CA ASP A 172 8.35 11.52 -16.61
C ASP A 172 7.02 12.28 -16.59
N GLY A 173 6.95 13.40 -17.31
CA GLY A 173 5.71 14.20 -17.39
C GLY A 173 4.53 13.43 -17.96
N ALA A 174 4.75 12.60 -18.98
CA ALA A 174 3.70 11.77 -19.57
C ALA A 174 3.21 10.71 -18.57
N ALA A 175 4.11 10.06 -17.83
CA ALA A 175 3.76 9.07 -16.83
C ALA A 175 3.02 9.71 -15.64
N ILE A 176 3.52 10.83 -15.09
CA ILE A 176 2.87 11.55 -13.99
C ILE A 176 1.48 12.02 -14.39
N ASN A 177 1.35 12.71 -15.54
CA ASN A 177 0.07 13.21 -16.02
C ASN A 177 -0.96 12.08 -16.22
N SER A 178 -0.53 10.92 -16.73
CA SER A 178 -1.41 9.77 -16.91
C SER A 178 -1.83 9.15 -15.57
N CYS A 179 -0.93 9.07 -14.59
CA CYS A 179 -1.23 8.62 -13.24
C CYS A 179 -2.21 9.58 -12.53
N GLU A 180 -2.02 10.89 -12.67
CA GLU A 180 -2.89 11.92 -12.08
C GLU A 180 -4.30 11.96 -12.69
N LYS A 181 -4.47 11.55 -13.94
CA LYS A 181 -5.81 11.46 -14.56
C LYS A 181 -6.73 10.45 -13.88
N ILE A 182 -6.18 9.49 -13.14
CA ILE A 182 -6.93 8.47 -12.41
C ILE A 182 -7.29 9.00 -11.02
N GLY A 183 -8.44 9.68 -10.89
CA GLY A 183 -8.95 10.17 -9.61
C GLY A 183 -8.16 11.32 -8.96
N ARG A 184 -7.19 11.90 -9.65
CA ARG A 184 -6.39 13.08 -9.23
C ARG A 184 -5.80 12.96 -7.81
N PRO A 185 -4.95 11.97 -7.55
CA PRO A 185 -4.39 11.74 -6.21
C PRO A 185 -3.48 12.88 -5.71
N GLY A 186 -2.90 13.68 -6.62
CA GLY A 186 -2.05 14.83 -6.31
C GLY A 186 -0.68 14.47 -5.73
N ASP A 187 -0.23 13.21 -5.92
CA ASP A 187 1.05 12.71 -5.39
C ASP A 187 1.74 11.69 -6.31
N CYS A 188 1.37 11.69 -7.60
CA CYS A 188 2.04 10.80 -8.54
C CYS A 188 3.52 11.17 -8.71
N GLU A 189 4.39 10.19 -8.56
CA GLU A 189 5.84 10.35 -8.65
C GLU A 189 6.47 9.24 -9.50
N ILE A 190 7.63 9.51 -10.09
CA ILE A 190 8.39 8.51 -10.83
C ILE A 190 9.10 7.59 -9.86
N VAL A 191 8.94 6.29 -10.05
CA VAL A 191 9.61 5.25 -9.25
C VAL A 191 10.53 4.35 -10.08
N ILE A 192 10.34 4.29 -11.41
CA ILE A 192 11.22 3.56 -12.32
C ILE A 192 11.45 4.41 -13.58
N ARG A 193 12.70 4.39 -14.10
CA ARG A 193 13.08 5.12 -15.32
C ARG A 193 14.18 4.39 -16.08
N ASP A 194 14.07 4.36 -17.42
CA ASP A 194 15.12 3.90 -18.37
C ASP A 194 15.10 4.72 -19.66
#